data_d661479e70c3324e3e0dd5fdac8fdddc
#
_entry.id   d661479e70c3324e3e0dd5fdac8fdddc
#
_cell.length_a   1.000
_cell.length_b   1.000
_cell.length_c   1.000
_cell.angle_alpha   90.00
_cell.angle_beta   90.00
_cell.angle_gamma   90.00
#
_symmetry.space_group_name_H-M   'P 1'
#
loop_
_entity.id
_entity.type
_entity.pdbx_description
1 polymer ?
#
loop_
_entity_poly.entity_id
_entity_poly.type
_entity_poly.pdbx_seq_one_letter_code
_entity_poly.pdbx_strand_id
1 'polypeptide(L)'
;MLTKRIIPCLDIKDGRTVKGVNFVQLRDAGDPVELAKIYSDEGADELVFLDITATVDKRKTLAELVTKVAKAINIPFTVGGGISTVEDVKVLLAAGADKISINSAAVKNPGVIDEMAKEFGSQCVVVAIDTRNVDGIDFVHTHGGRNPTLLRTQAWAEEVADRGAGEILLTSMDHDGTKAGFANELTAEISSALSIPVIASGGAGSMPHFKDVFTFGKADAALAASIFHFKEIGIPGLKEYLIGEGISIRK
;
A
#
# COMPACT_ATOMS: atom_id res chain seq x y z
N MET A 1 17.40 4.76 -14.66
CA MET A 1 16.92 4.33 -13.33
C MET A 1 15.46 4.71 -13.26
N LEU A 2 14.57 3.82 -12.81
CA LEU A 2 13.15 4.16 -12.63
C LEU A 2 13.00 5.18 -11.51
N THR A 3 12.06 6.11 -11.64
CA THR A 3 11.76 7.09 -10.60
C THR A 3 11.08 6.42 -9.41
N LYS A 4 11.45 6.84 -8.21
CA LYS A 4 10.80 6.40 -6.97
C LYS A 4 9.44 7.10 -6.81
N ARG A 5 8.48 6.46 -6.13
CA ARG A 5 7.10 6.92 -6.01
C ARG A 5 6.76 7.26 -4.56
N ILE A 6 6.03 8.34 -4.37
CA ILE A 6 5.44 8.75 -3.08
C ILE A 6 3.94 8.46 -3.14
N ILE A 7 3.46 7.62 -2.22
CA ILE A 7 2.11 7.05 -2.24
C ILE A 7 1.39 7.38 -0.92
N PRO A 8 0.47 8.35 -0.90
CA PRO A 8 -0.46 8.51 0.22
C PRO A 8 -1.42 7.32 0.33
N CYS A 9 -1.67 6.87 1.57
CA CYS A 9 -2.65 5.82 1.86
C CYS A 9 -3.83 6.39 2.63
N LEU A 10 -5.04 6.04 2.18
CA LEU A 10 -6.30 6.41 2.83
C LEU A 10 -6.98 5.15 3.37
N ASP A 11 -7.00 5.00 4.70
CA ASP A 11 -7.78 3.96 5.36
C ASP A 11 -9.26 4.38 5.35
N ILE A 12 -10.13 3.57 4.73
CA ILE A 12 -11.55 3.87 4.58
C ILE A 12 -12.37 3.06 5.57
N LYS A 13 -13.23 3.74 6.30
CA LYS A 13 -14.24 3.15 7.17
C LYS A 13 -15.58 3.83 6.94
N ASP A 14 -16.59 3.04 6.60
CA ASP A 14 -17.97 3.54 6.38
C ASP A 14 -18.01 4.76 5.43
N GLY A 15 -17.19 4.76 4.37
CA GLY A 15 -17.11 5.82 3.36
C GLY A 15 -16.34 7.08 3.79
N ARG A 16 -15.68 7.08 4.95
CA ARG A 16 -14.84 8.18 5.46
C ARG A 16 -13.39 7.74 5.55
N THR A 17 -12.48 8.68 5.34
CA THR A 17 -11.06 8.45 5.64
C THR A 17 -10.87 8.51 7.14
N VAL A 18 -10.19 7.51 7.68
CA VAL A 18 -9.90 7.41 9.11
C VAL A 18 -8.41 7.17 9.32
N LYS A 19 -7.89 7.55 10.48
CA LYS A 19 -6.54 7.19 10.91
C LYS A 19 -6.50 6.89 12.39
N GLY A 20 -5.80 5.81 12.74
CA GLY A 20 -5.52 5.42 14.12
C GLY A 20 -4.11 4.84 14.23
N VAL A 21 -3.66 4.60 15.45
CA VAL A 21 -2.43 3.85 15.72
C VAL A 21 -2.82 2.38 15.84
N ASN A 22 -2.17 1.49 15.10
CA ASN A 22 -2.47 0.05 15.08
C ASN A 22 -3.97 -0.26 14.88
N PHE A 23 -4.66 0.52 14.03
CA PHE A 23 -6.12 0.39 13.75
C PHE A 23 -7.04 0.56 14.98
N VAL A 24 -6.55 1.13 16.08
CA VAL A 24 -7.34 1.50 17.25
C VAL A 24 -7.44 3.02 17.42
N GLN A 25 -8.48 3.49 18.12
CA GLN A 25 -8.77 4.91 18.34
C GLN A 25 -8.84 5.71 17.02
N LEU A 26 -9.58 5.18 16.05
CA LEU A 26 -9.75 5.79 14.73
C LEU A 26 -10.33 7.21 14.86
N ARG A 27 -9.65 8.17 14.23
CA ARG A 27 -10.11 9.55 14.06
C ARG A 27 -10.51 9.77 12.62
N ASP A 28 -11.56 10.54 12.38
CA ASP A 28 -11.95 10.99 11.06
C ASP A 28 -10.85 11.92 10.51
N ALA A 29 -10.36 11.63 9.32
CA ALA A 29 -9.34 12.42 8.62
C ALA A 29 -9.93 13.20 7.43
N GLY A 30 -11.22 13.01 7.10
CA GLY A 30 -11.91 13.78 6.07
C GLY A 30 -12.61 12.94 5.01
N ASP A 31 -13.11 13.65 3.98
CA ASP A 31 -13.72 13.02 2.81
C ASP A 31 -12.63 12.39 1.91
N PRO A 32 -12.76 11.12 1.53
CA PRO A 32 -11.73 10.44 0.74
C PRO A 32 -11.57 11.01 -0.69
N VAL A 33 -12.63 11.55 -1.30
CA VAL A 33 -12.56 12.13 -2.65
C VAL A 33 -11.83 13.47 -2.60
N GLU A 34 -12.12 14.30 -1.59
CA GLU A 34 -11.43 15.58 -1.38
C GLU A 34 -9.94 15.36 -1.09
N LEU A 35 -9.61 14.41 -0.21
CA LEU A 35 -8.21 14.08 0.10
C LEU A 35 -7.48 13.53 -1.12
N ALA A 36 -8.11 12.64 -1.89
CA ALA A 36 -7.54 12.11 -3.12
C ALA A 36 -7.19 13.23 -4.10
N LYS A 37 -8.10 14.19 -4.27
CA LYS A 37 -7.88 15.37 -5.12
C LYS A 37 -6.71 16.22 -4.61
N ILE A 38 -6.67 16.51 -3.31
CA ILE A 38 -5.58 17.27 -2.69
C ILE A 38 -4.23 16.60 -2.98
N TYR A 39 -4.10 15.30 -2.73
CA TYR A 39 -2.84 14.58 -2.95
C TYR A 39 -2.46 14.49 -4.43
N SER A 40 -3.44 14.32 -5.32
CA SER A 40 -3.20 14.38 -6.76
C SER A 40 -2.69 15.76 -7.19
N ASP A 41 -3.32 16.83 -6.71
CA ASP A 41 -2.92 18.23 -6.99
C ASP A 41 -1.55 18.58 -6.37
N GLU A 42 -1.19 17.99 -5.23
CA GLU A 42 0.12 18.09 -4.58
C GLU A 42 1.22 17.26 -5.26
N GLY A 43 0.87 16.46 -6.27
CA GLY A 43 1.82 15.69 -7.07
C GLY A 43 2.19 14.34 -6.46
N ALA A 44 1.29 13.68 -5.71
CA ALA A 44 1.45 12.26 -5.40
C ALA A 44 1.61 11.45 -6.68
N ASP A 45 2.42 10.39 -6.64
CA ASP A 45 2.65 9.55 -7.82
C ASP A 45 1.55 8.49 -8.01
N GLU A 46 0.99 8.01 -6.92
CA GLU A 46 -0.12 7.05 -6.85
C GLU A 46 -0.89 7.27 -5.53
N LEU A 47 -2.08 6.67 -5.41
CA LEU A 47 -2.82 6.58 -4.15
C LEU A 47 -3.16 5.13 -3.82
N VAL A 48 -3.28 4.84 -2.51
CA VAL A 48 -3.80 3.56 -2.02
C VAL A 48 -5.02 3.82 -1.14
N PHE A 49 -6.11 3.09 -1.40
CA PHE A 49 -7.32 3.06 -0.59
C PHE A 49 -7.47 1.69 0.03
N LEU A 50 -7.53 1.62 1.36
CA LEU A 50 -7.72 0.38 2.09
C LEU A 50 -9.06 0.43 2.83
N ASP A 51 -10.06 -0.33 2.38
CA ASP A 51 -11.30 -0.50 3.15
C ASP A 51 -11.05 -1.46 4.32
N ILE A 52 -10.96 -0.88 5.52
CA ILE A 52 -10.69 -1.62 6.76
C ILE A 52 -11.94 -2.26 7.36
N THR A 53 -13.12 -2.06 6.76
CA THR A 53 -14.41 -2.59 7.22
C THR A 53 -15.10 -3.47 6.18
N ALA A 54 -14.38 -3.83 5.11
CA ALA A 54 -14.95 -4.54 3.98
C ALA A 54 -15.65 -5.84 4.39
N THR A 55 -16.95 -5.86 4.13
CA THR A 55 -17.80 -7.05 4.12
C THR A 55 -18.46 -7.16 2.75
N VAL A 56 -19.01 -8.32 2.42
CA VAL A 56 -19.69 -8.55 1.14
C VAL A 56 -20.77 -7.49 0.87
N ASP A 57 -21.52 -7.09 1.89
CA ASP A 57 -22.62 -6.12 1.77
C ASP A 57 -22.13 -4.68 1.51
N LYS A 58 -20.90 -4.34 1.90
CA LYS A 58 -20.32 -2.98 1.73
C LYS A 58 -19.61 -2.78 0.39
N ARG A 59 -19.48 -3.83 -0.42
CA ARG A 59 -18.73 -3.78 -1.69
C ARG A 59 -19.33 -2.80 -2.71
N LYS A 60 -20.67 -2.68 -2.77
CA LYS A 60 -21.34 -1.71 -3.64
C LYS A 60 -20.95 -0.27 -3.27
N THR A 61 -20.94 0.03 -1.98
CA THR A 61 -20.54 1.36 -1.47
C THR A 61 -19.09 1.69 -1.82
N LEU A 62 -18.19 0.68 -1.73
CA LEU A 62 -16.80 0.85 -2.13
C LEU A 62 -16.67 1.13 -3.64
N ALA A 63 -17.36 0.40 -4.50
CA ALA A 63 -17.35 0.63 -5.95
C ALA A 63 -17.89 2.03 -6.33
N GLU A 64 -18.92 2.52 -5.64
CA GLU A 64 -19.43 3.88 -5.83
C GLU A 64 -18.38 4.94 -5.41
N LEU A 65 -17.68 4.72 -4.30
CA LEU A 65 -16.57 5.58 -3.87
C LEU A 65 -15.43 5.56 -4.89
N VAL A 66 -15.01 4.37 -5.35
CA VAL A 66 -13.98 4.20 -6.39
C VAL A 66 -14.33 4.99 -7.64
N THR A 67 -15.59 4.93 -8.09
CA THR A 67 -16.04 5.70 -9.25
C THR A 67 -15.95 7.22 -9.04
N LYS A 68 -16.21 7.71 -7.82
CA LYS A 68 -16.09 9.15 -7.52
C LYS A 68 -14.62 9.57 -7.51
N VAL A 69 -13.75 8.77 -6.91
CA VAL A 69 -12.30 9.01 -6.86
C VAL A 69 -11.72 9.02 -8.27
N ALA A 70 -12.00 8.00 -9.10
CA ALA A 70 -11.54 7.89 -10.47
C ALA A 70 -11.90 9.12 -11.34
N LYS A 71 -13.02 9.78 -11.05
CA LYS A 71 -13.42 11.02 -11.73
C LYS A 71 -12.71 12.28 -11.20
N ALA A 72 -12.17 12.22 -10.00
CA ALA A 72 -11.62 13.38 -9.31
C ALA A 72 -10.09 13.53 -9.47
N ILE A 73 -9.39 12.44 -9.81
CA ILE A 73 -7.93 12.39 -9.90
C ILE A 73 -7.46 11.91 -11.27
N ASN A 74 -6.20 12.18 -11.59
CA ASN A 74 -5.54 11.76 -12.84
C ASN A 74 -4.27 10.95 -12.60
N ILE A 75 -4.05 10.48 -11.38
CA ILE A 75 -2.94 9.59 -11.00
C ILE A 75 -3.47 8.19 -10.72
N PRO A 76 -2.67 7.13 -10.93
CA PRO A 76 -3.08 5.76 -10.64
C PRO A 76 -3.47 5.57 -9.18
N PHE A 77 -4.45 4.69 -8.94
CA PHE A 77 -4.76 4.31 -7.58
C PHE A 77 -5.09 2.83 -7.42
N THR A 78 -4.69 2.32 -6.26
CA THR A 78 -4.88 0.94 -5.83
C THR A 78 -6.02 0.87 -4.81
N VAL A 79 -6.89 -0.11 -4.94
CA VAL A 79 -7.96 -0.39 -3.97
C VAL A 79 -7.70 -1.71 -3.29
N GLY A 80 -7.73 -1.72 -1.96
CA GLY A 80 -7.58 -2.91 -1.12
C GLY A 80 -8.67 -3.02 -0.06
N GLY A 81 -8.70 -4.17 0.61
CA GLY A 81 -9.67 -4.47 1.65
C GLY A 81 -10.82 -5.36 1.17
N GLY A 82 -10.97 -6.53 1.78
CA GLY A 82 -12.06 -7.47 1.54
C GLY A 82 -12.13 -8.12 0.15
N ILE A 83 -11.17 -7.89 -0.72
CA ILE A 83 -11.10 -8.48 -2.06
C ILE A 83 -10.67 -9.95 -1.93
N SER A 84 -11.44 -10.86 -2.53
CA SER A 84 -11.18 -12.29 -2.37
C SER A 84 -11.42 -13.12 -3.63
N THR A 85 -12.05 -12.57 -4.65
CA THR A 85 -12.40 -13.27 -5.88
C THR A 85 -12.09 -12.44 -7.13
N VAL A 86 -11.95 -13.09 -8.27
CA VAL A 86 -11.79 -12.44 -9.58
C VAL A 86 -12.97 -11.50 -9.87
N GLU A 87 -14.18 -11.87 -9.46
CA GLU A 87 -15.37 -11.02 -9.67
C GLU A 87 -15.31 -9.72 -8.86
N ASP A 88 -14.75 -9.76 -7.63
CA ASP A 88 -14.50 -8.55 -6.84
C ASP A 88 -13.60 -7.58 -7.59
N VAL A 89 -12.54 -8.10 -8.20
CA VAL A 89 -11.58 -7.33 -8.98
C VAL A 89 -12.24 -6.71 -10.20
N LYS A 90 -13.06 -7.46 -10.96
CA LYS A 90 -13.80 -6.94 -12.12
C LYS A 90 -14.64 -5.71 -11.77
N VAL A 91 -15.36 -5.79 -10.66
CA VAL A 91 -16.22 -4.69 -10.19
C VAL A 91 -15.38 -3.44 -9.89
N LEU A 92 -14.24 -3.57 -9.21
CA LEU A 92 -13.42 -2.43 -8.81
C LEU A 92 -12.65 -1.82 -10.00
N LEU A 93 -12.10 -2.64 -10.89
CA LEU A 93 -11.45 -2.15 -12.12
C LEU A 93 -12.47 -1.47 -13.04
N ALA A 94 -13.68 -2.04 -13.20
CA ALA A 94 -14.75 -1.42 -13.95
C ALA A 94 -15.24 -0.09 -13.33
N ALA A 95 -15.13 0.07 -12.01
CA ALA A 95 -15.40 1.31 -11.30
C ALA A 95 -14.31 2.38 -11.48
N GLY A 96 -13.14 2.01 -12.02
CA GLY A 96 -12.05 2.92 -12.37
C GLY A 96 -10.79 2.78 -11.53
N ALA A 97 -10.66 1.76 -10.67
CA ALA A 97 -9.39 1.44 -10.02
C ALA A 97 -8.35 0.97 -11.07
N ASP A 98 -7.09 1.34 -10.91
CA ASP A 98 -5.99 0.88 -11.77
C ASP A 98 -5.39 -0.44 -11.28
N LYS A 99 -5.35 -0.62 -9.97
CA LYS A 99 -4.79 -1.80 -9.30
C LYS A 99 -5.68 -2.24 -8.14
N ILE A 100 -5.56 -3.50 -7.77
CA ILE A 100 -6.19 -4.05 -6.57
C ILE A 100 -5.13 -4.59 -5.62
N SER A 101 -5.41 -4.56 -4.32
CA SER A 101 -4.51 -5.11 -3.30
C SER A 101 -5.20 -6.21 -2.50
N ILE A 102 -4.57 -7.37 -2.43
CA ILE A 102 -5.03 -8.53 -1.65
C ILE A 102 -3.98 -8.95 -0.62
N ASN A 103 -4.41 -9.44 0.53
CA ASN A 103 -3.57 -10.05 1.56
C ASN A 103 -4.17 -11.39 2.00
N SER A 104 -5.15 -11.39 2.91
CA SER A 104 -5.68 -12.60 3.54
C SER A 104 -6.25 -13.62 2.55
N ALA A 105 -6.83 -13.16 1.45
CA ALA A 105 -7.33 -14.03 0.39
C ALA A 105 -6.19 -14.79 -0.29
N ALA A 106 -5.08 -14.11 -0.59
CA ALA A 106 -3.90 -14.70 -1.18
C ALA A 106 -3.25 -15.74 -0.25
N VAL A 107 -3.12 -15.44 1.04
CA VAL A 107 -2.59 -16.39 2.04
C VAL A 107 -3.49 -17.62 2.18
N LYS A 108 -4.81 -17.45 2.14
CA LYS A 108 -5.77 -18.54 2.23
C LYS A 108 -5.80 -19.43 0.98
N ASN A 109 -5.69 -18.83 -0.18
CA ASN A 109 -5.69 -19.49 -1.49
C ASN A 109 -4.71 -18.80 -2.43
N PRO A 110 -3.42 -19.20 -2.43
CA PRO A 110 -2.41 -18.58 -3.30
C PRO A 110 -2.75 -18.59 -4.79
N GLY A 111 -3.49 -19.60 -5.25
CA GLY A 111 -3.94 -19.70 -6.64
C GLY A 111 -4.79 -18.54 -7.14
N VAL A 112 -5.38 -17.75 -6.24
CA VAL A 112 -6.14 -16.56 -6.62
C VAL A 112 -5.25 -15.50 -7.27
N ILE A 113 -3.95 -15.47 -6.93
CA ILE A 113 -2.97 -14.55 -7.56
C ILE A 113 -2.81 -14.92 -9.03
N ASP A 114 -2.62 -16.22 -9.32
CA ASP A 114 -2.48 -16.75 -10.69
C ASP A 114 -3.73 -16.41 -11.54
N GLU A 115 -4.92 -16.62 -10.96
CA GLU A 115 -6.19 -16.32 -11.62
C GLU A 115 -6.33 -14.83 -11.96
N MET A 116 -6.05 -13.95 -10.98
CA MET A 116 -6.13 -12.49 -11.15
C MET A 116 -5.08 -11.98 -12.14
N ALA A 117 -3.83 -12.46 -12.04
CA ALA A 117 -2.76 -12.07 -12.95
C ALA A 117 -3.05 -12.51 -14.40
N LYS A 118 -3.63 -13.69 -14.59
CA LYS A 118 -4.02 -14.20 -15.91
C LYS A 118 -5.18 -13.41 -16.52
N GLU A 119 -6.17 -13.02 -15.73
CA GLU A 119 -7.39 -12.34 -16.21
C GLU A 119 -7.15 -10.85 -16.48
N PHE A 120 -6.40 -10.16 -15.60
CA PHE A 120 -6.26 -8.69 -15.63
C PHE A 120 -4.84 -8.21 -15.96
N GLY A 121 -3.87 -9.10 -15.97
CA GLY A 121 -2.45 -8.78 -16.07
C GLY A 121 -1.81 -8.52 -14.71
N SER A 122 -0.54 -8.93 -14.57
CA SER A 122 0.24 -8.77 -13.32
C SER A 122 0.24 -7.34 -12.78
N GLN A 123 0.31 -6.35 -13.68
CA GLN A 123 0.35 -4.92 -13.32
C GLN A 123 -0.86 -4.45 -12.50
N CYS A 124 -1.99 -5.17 -12.54
CA CYS A 124 -3.18 -4.86 -11.75
C CYS A 124 -3.18 -5.49 -10.36
N VAL A 125 -2.26 -6.44 -10.08
CA VAL A 125 -2.27 -7.25 -8.86
C VAL A 125 -1.16 -6.82 -7.92
N VAL A 126 -1.55 -6.20 -6.81
CA VAL A 126 -0.67 -5.88 -5.68
C VAL A 126 -0.93 -6.88 -4.56
N VAL A 127 0.10 -7.56 -4.06
CA VAL A 127 -0.04 -8.39 -2.87
C VAL A 127 0.47 -7.62 -1.66
N ALA A 128 -0.43 -7.33 -0.72
CA ALA A 128 -0.07 -6.74 0.55
C ALA A 128 0.43 -7.82 1.52
N ILE A 129 1.56 -7.55 2.15
CA ILE A 129 2.20 -8.41 3.14
C ILE A 129 2.37 -7.60 4.42
N ASP A 130 1.52 -7.87 5.42
CA ASP A 130 1.71 -7.37 6.76
C ASP A 130 2.68 -8.31 7.47
N THR A 131 3.76 -7.81 8.00
CA THR A 131 4.82 -8.61 8.59
C THR A 131 5.21 -8.13 9.98
N ARG A 132 5.57 -9.07 10.84
CA ARG A 132 6.09 -8.80 12.19
C ARG A 132 7.29 -9.67 12.47
N ASN A 133 8.31 -9.08 13.11
CA ASN A 133 9.47 -9.81 13.58
C ASN A 133 9.15 -10.53 14.90
N VAL A 134 9.46 -11.81 14.95
CA VAL A 134 9.38 -12.65 16.15
C VAL A 134 10.70 -13.40 16.29
N ASP A 135 11.46 -13.09 17.31
CA ASP A 135 12.75 -13.73 17.60
C ASP A 135 13.74 -13.73 16.41
N GLY A 136 13.77 -12.62 15.67
CA GLY A 136 14.67 -12.44 14.52
C GLY A 136 14.16 -13.04 13.22
N ILE A 137 12.91 -13.51 13.17
CA ILE A 137 12.27 -14.06 11.98
C ILE A 137 11.02 -13.24 11.66
N ASP A 138 10.89 -12.83 10.40
CA ASP A 138 9.72 -12.07 9.92
C ASP A 138 8.63 -13.01 9.44
N PHE A 139 7.44 -12.90 10.05
CA PHE A 139 6.26 -13.72 9.74
C PHE A 139 5.12 -12.89 9.18
N VAL A 140 4.44 -13.45 8.18
CA VAL A 140 3.25 -12.88 7.56
C VAL A 140 2.07 -12.89 8.53
N HIS A 141 1.32 -11.80 8.55
CA HIS A 141 0.07 -11.65 9.28
C HIS A 141 -1.10 -11.40 8.32
N THR A 142 -2.27 -11.82 8.72
CA THR A 142 -3.51 -11.64 7.96
C THR A 142 -4.55 -10.86 8.77
N HIS A 143 -5.69 -10.51 8.12
CA HIS A 143 -6.82 -9.80 8.75
C HIS A 143 -6.40 -8.46 9.40
N GLY A 144 -5.58 -7.66 8.66
CA GLY A 144 -5.06 -6.39 9.16
C GLY A 144 -4.15 -6.59 10.37
N GLY A 145 -3.24 -7.55 10.29
CA GLY A 145 -2.24 -7.84 11.31
C GLY A 145 -2.72 -8.65 12.51
N ARG A 146 -4.01 -9.01 12.57
CA ARG A 146 -4.60 -9.66 13.77
C ARG A 146 -4.27 -11.14 13.90
N ASN A 147 -4.07 -11.82 12.79
CA ASN A 147 -3.86 -13.27 12.78
C ASN A 147 -2.43 -13.58 12.29
N PRO A 148 -1.54 -14.05 13.18
CA PRO A 148 -0.22 -14.54 12.79
C PRO A 148 -0.34 -15.80 11.92
N THR A 149 0.61 -16.01 11.04
CA THR A 149 0.76 -17.23 10.25
C THR A 149 2.14 -17.84 10.52
N LEU A 150 2.41 -19.03 9.95
CA LEU A 150 3.72 -19.66 9.96
C LEU A 150 4.53 -19.37 8.67
N LEU A 151 3.99 -18.53 7.78
CA LEU A 151 4.66 -18.14 6.55
C LEU A 151 5.78 -17.13 6.85
N ARG A 152 7.00 -17.46 6.46
CA ARG A 152 8.11 -16.50 6.49
C ARG A 152 7.91 -15.46 5.40
N THR A 153 8.13 -14.20 5.74
CA THR A 153 7.86 -13.06 4.85
C THR A 153 8.62 -13.16 3.54
N GLN A 154 9.92 -13.49 3.57
CA GLN A 154 10.71 -13.63 2.35
C GLN A 154 10.19 -14.74 1.44
N ALA A 155 9.99 -15.96 1.97
CA ALA A 155 9.50 -17.08 1.18
C ALA A 155 8.11 -16.81 0.56
N TRP A 156 7.25 -16.10 1.31
CA TRP A 156 5.95 -15.68 0.79
C TRP A 156 6.05 -14.61 -0.29
N ALA A 157 6.97 -13.64 -0.13
CA ALA A 157 7.21 -12.62 -1.14
C ALA A 157 7.72 -13.22 -2.46
N GLU A 158 8.61 -14.21 -2.39
CA GLU A 158 9.08 -14.96 -3.55
C GLU A 158 7.93 -15.74 -4.21
N GLU A 159 7.11 -16.46 -3.42
CA GLU A 159 5.97 -17.22 -3.94
C GLU A 159 4.94 -16.32 -4.64
N VAL A 160 4.57 -15.18 -4.07
CA VAL A 160 3.58 -14.30 -4.71
C VAL A 160 4.11 -13.66 -5.99
N ALA A 161 5.41 -13.37 -6.08
CA ALA A 161 6.06 -12.89 -7.29
C ALA A 161 6.02 -13.96 -8.39
N ASP A 162 6.36 -15.20 -8.06
CA ASP A 162 6.33 -16.34 -8.99
C ASP A 162 4.90 -16.63 -9.49
N ARG A 163 3.88 -16.39 -8.69
CA ARG A 163 2.47 -16.53 -9.07
C ARG A 163 1.92 -15.39 -9.92
N GLY A 164 2.73 -14.38 -10.17
CA GLY A 164 2.37 -13.30 -11.09
C GLY A 164 1.84 -12.03 -10.42
N ALA A 165 2.10 -11.82 -9.14
CA ALA A 165 1.92 -10.50 -8.55
C ALA A 165 2.79 -9.48 -9.30
N GLY A 166 2.23 -8.31 -9.59
CA GLY A 166 2.96 -7.23 -10.27
C GLY A 166 3.69 -6.31 -9.31
N GLU A 167 3.33 -6.32 -8.01
CA GLU A 167 3.91 -5.44 -7.00
C GLU A 167 3.64 -5.99 -5.59
N ILE A 168 4.53 -5.71 -4.66
CA ILE A 168 4.35 -6.02 -3.24
C ILE A 168 4.18 -4.74 -2.44
N LEU A 169 3.15 -4.67 -1.60
CA LEU A 169 2.98 -3.67 -0.55
C LEU A 169 3.43 -4.29 0.78
N LEU A 170 4.65 -3.98 1.20
CA LEU A 170 5.29 -4.55 2.40
C LEU A 170 5.09 -3.62 3.59
N THR A 171 4.26 -4.03 4.56
CA THR A 171 4.01 -3.26 5.78
C THR A 171 4.68 -3.92 6.98
N SER A 172 5.67 -3.23 7.56
CA SER A 172 6.24 -3.63 8.85
C SER A 172 5.32 -3.18 9.99
N MET A 173 4.71 -4.13 10.67
CA MET A 173 3.83 -3.88 11.82
C MET A 173 4.59 -3.34 13.03
N ASP A 174 5.88 -3.68 13.15
CA ASP A 174 6.74 -3.21 14.23
C ASP A 174 7.11 -1.73 14.07
N HIS A 175 7.08 -1.22 12.83
CA HIS A 175 7.36 0.17 12.52
C HIS A 175 6.07 1.00 12.33
N ASP A 176 4.93 0.37 12.01
CA ASP A 176 3.69 1.11 11.71
C ASP A 176 3.22 1.96 12.89
N GLY A 177 2.99 3.25 12.60
CA GLY A 177 2.59 4.25 13.58
C GLY A 177 3.70 4.78 14.50
N THR A 178 4.91 4.23 14.47
CA THR A 178 6.02 4.63 15.35
C THR A 178 6.68 5.95 14.94
N LYS A 179 6.61 6.32 13.67
CA LYS A 179 7.34 7.46 13.08
C LYS A 179 8.88 7.39 13.23
N ALA A 180 9.42 6.19 13.48
CA ALA A 180 10.85 5.98 13.73
C ALA A 180 11.66 5.56 12.48
N GLY A 181 11.03 5.53 11.33
CA GLY A 181 11.62 5.09 10.07
C GLY A 181 11.04 3.76 9.58
N PHE A 182 11.20 3.51 8.28
CA PHE A 182 10.78 2.26 7.65
C PHE A 182 11.68 1.09 8.07
N ALA A 183 11.22 -0.14 7.89
CA ALA A 183 12.02 -1.36 8.09
C ALA A 183 13.03 -1.54 6.93
N ASN A 184 14.10 -0.74 6.92
CA ASN A 184 15.02 -0.66 5.78
C ASN A 184 15.72 -1.98 5.48
N GLU A 185 16.17 -2.73 6.50
CA GLU A 185 16.85 -4.01 6.33
C GLU A 185 15.94 -5.04 5.68
N LEU A 186 14.73 -5.24 6.22
CA LEU A 186 13.74 -6.14 5.65
C LEU A 186 13.34 -5.73 4.23
N THR A 187 13.11 -4.43 4.01
CA THR A 187 12.75 -3.92 2.69
C THR A 187 13.85 -4.19 1.67
N ALA A 188 15.13 -3.98 2.06
CA ALA A 188 16.27 -4.25 1.20
C ALA A 188 16.44 -5.74 0.86
N GLU A 189 16.18 -6.62 1.83
CA GLU A 189 16.19 -8.07 1.65
C GLU A 189 15.16 -8.49 0.59
N ILE A 190 13.90 -8.07 0.77
CA ILE A 190 12.82 -8.40 -0.15
C ILE A 190 13.05 -7.76 -1.53
N SER A 191 13.37 -6.46 -1.60
CA SER A 191 13.60 -5.77 -2.87
C SER A 191 14.79 -6.32 -3.66
N SER A 192 15.80 -6.88 -2.96
CA SER A 192 16.97 -7.48 -3.63
C SER A 192 16.71 -8.89 -4.15
N ALA A 193 15.76 -9.61 -3.55
CA ALA A 193 15.39 -10.97 -3.93
C ALA A 193 14.42 -11.01 -5.12
N LEU A 194 13.67 -9.92 -5.36
CA LEU A 194 12.58 -9.90 -6.32
C LEU A 194 12.88 -9.04 -7.55
N SER A 195 12.21 -9.38 -8.66
CA SER A 195 12.22 -8.58 -9.90
C SER A 195 11.02 -7.63 -10.03
N ILE A 196 10.04 -7.74 -9.13
CA ILE A 196 8.86 -6.87 -9.11
C ILE A 196 9.04 -5.74 -8.08
N PRO A 197 8.40 -4.58 -8.29
CA PRO A 197 8.50 -3.44 -7.37
C PRO A 197 8.04 -3.76 -5.96
N VAL A 198 8.70 -3.12 -4.98
CA VAL A 198 8.33 -3.19 -3.55
C VAL A 198 7.97 -1.81 -3.05
N ILE A 199 6.77 -1.67 -2.51
CA ILE A 199 6.27 -0.49 -1.80
C ILE A 199 6.54 -0.69 -0.31
N ALA A 200 7.39 0.15 0.29
CA ALA A 200 7.61 0.12 1.73
C ALA A 200 6.50 0.86 2.47
N SER A 201 6.01 0.28 3.56
CA SER A 201 4.94 0.82 4.39
C SER A 201 5.21 0.60 5.88
N GLY A 202 4.80 1.56 6.70
CA GLY A 202 4.99 1.55 8.15
C GLY A 202 6.27 2.25 8.61
N GLY A 203 6.15 3.25 9.49
CA GLY A 203 7.26 3.92 10.14
C GLY A 203 7.62 5.31 9.62
N ALA A 204 7.01 5.80 8.55
CA ALA A 204 7.26 7.15 8.04
C ALA A 204 6.99 8.24 9.09
N GLY A 205 7.98 9.10 9.36
CA GLY A 205 7.85 10.17 10.35
C GLY A 205 8.60 11.45 9.99
N SER A 206 9.61 11.37 9.10
CA SER A 206 10.40 12.53 8.65
C SER A 206 10.87 12.34 7.22
N MET A 207 11.27 13.42 6.55
CA MET A 207 11.78 13.34 5.18
C MET A 207 13.03 12.43 5.03
N PRO A 208 14.00 12.42 5.97
CA PRO A 208 15.12 11.49 5.91
C PRO A 208 14.72 10.02 5.85
N HIS A 209 13.61 9.62 6.48
CA HIS A 209 13.14 8.23 6.43
C HIS A 209 12.82 7.77 4.99
N PHE A 210 12.30 8.67 4.15
CA PHE A 210 12.06 8.38 2.73
C PHE A 210 13.36 8.24 1.94
N LYS A 211 14.36 9.10 2.23
CA LYS A 211 15.70 8.94 1.64
C LYS A 211 16.28 7.57 2.01
N ASP A 212 16.22 7.22 3.29
CA ASP A 212 16.82 5.97 3.80
C ASP A 212 16.15 4.74 3.18
N VAL A 213 14.82 4.70 3.08
CA VAL A 213 14.12 3.56 2.49
C VAL A 213 14.39 3.41 0.99
N PHE A 214 14.64 4.51 0.27
CA PHE A 214 15.00 4.46 -1.15
C PHE A 214 16.47 4.11 -1.39
N THR A 215 17.37 4.48 -0.48
CA THR A 215 18.82 4.20 -0.60
C THR A 215 19.20 2.88 0.05
N PHE A 216 18.99 2.74 1.34
CA PHE A 216 19.34 1.54 2.11
C PHE A 216 18.26 0.45 1.94
N GLY A 217 16.98 0.82 2.03
CA GLY A 217 15.86 -0.11 1.88
C GLY A 217 15.61 -0.55 0.44
N LYS A 218 16.17 0.14 -0.57
CA LYS A 218 16.02 -0.15 -2.01
C LYS A 218 14.57 -0.20 -2.50
N ALA A 219 13.63 0.33 -1.73
CA ALA A 219 12.22 0.37 -2.11
C ALA A 219 12.02 1.11 -3.44
N ASP A 220 11.00 0.72 -4.21
CA ASP A 220 10.58 1.38 -5.45
C ASP A 220 9.52 2.45 -5.20
N ALA A 221 8.82 2.32 -4.08
CA ALA A 221 7.86 3.31 -3.60
C ALA A 221 7.84 3.34 -2.07
N ALA A 222 7.40 4.46 -1.51
CA ALA A 222 7.16 4.63 -0.09
C ALA A 222 5.73 5.08 0.16
N LEU A 223 5.01 4.32 0.98
CA LEU A 223 3.65 4.59 1.36
C LEU A 223 3.60 5.20 2.76
N ALA A 224 2.83 6.27 2.92
CA ALA A 224 2.58 6.89 4.21
C ALA A 224 1.14 7.45 4.30
N ALA A 225 0.64 7.61 5.51
CA ALA A 225 -0.71 8.07 5.78
C ALA A 225 -0.72 9.29 6.72
N SER A 226 -0.50 9.08 8.02
CA SER A 226 -0.71 10.09 9.07
C SER A 226 0.07 11.38 8.84
N ILE A 227 1.33 11.31 8.42
CA ILE A 227 2.18 12.48 8.19
C ILE A 227 1.63 13.41 7.09
N PHE A 228 0.94 12.85 6.10
CA PHE A 228 0.28 13.61 5.04
C PHE A 228 -1.10 14.10 5.51
N HIS A 229 -1.92 13.24 6.15
CA HIS A 229 -3.24 13.62 6.64
C HIS A 229 -3.20 14.76 7.65
N PHE A 230 -2.22 14.77 8.53
CA PHE A 230 -2.05 15.81 9.55
C PHE A 230 -1.11 16.95 9.10
N LYS A 231 -0.73 16.98 7.81
CA LYS A 231 0.10 18.02 7.21
C LYS A 231 1.45 18.24 7.92
N GLU A 232 1.99 17.17 8.51
CA GLU A 232 3.32 17.21 9.14
C GLU A 232 4.40 17.32 8.07
N ILE A 233 4.19 16.69 6.90
CA ILE A 233 5.03 16.76 5.72
C ILE A 233 4.12 16.96 4.50
N GLY A 234 4.40 17.96 3.68
CA GLY A 234 3.74 18.14 2.38
C GLY A 234 4.47 17.38 1.29
N ILE A 235 3.72 16.82 0.34
CA ILE A 235 4.28 16.02 -0.77
C ILE A 235 5.26 16.83 -1.63
N PRO A 236 4.96 18.11 -2.02
CA PRO A 236 5.89 18.92 -2.80
C PRO A 236 7.23 19.11 -2.08
N GLY A 237 7.22 19.48 -0.81
CA GLY A 237 8.43 19.68 -0.02
C GLY A 237 9.24 18.40 0.18
N LEU A 238 8.56 17.24 0.35
CA LEU A 238 9.23 15.95 0.40
C LEU A 238 9.93 15.62 -0.92
N LYS A 239 9.28 15.83 -2.05
CA LYS A 239 9.86 15.59 -3.38
C LYS A 239 11.06 16.51 -3.64
N GLU A 240 10.97 17.80 -3.29
CA GLU A 240 12.09 18.73 -3.40
C GLU A 240 13.29 18.28 -2.56
N TYR A 241 13.05 17.87 -1.31
CA TYR A 241 14.09 17.32 -0.43
C TYR A 241 14.75 16.09 -1.08
N LEU A 242 13.97 15.12 -1.54
CA LEU A 242 14.51 13.89 -2.14
C LEU A 242 15.30 14.14 -3.42
N ILE A 243 14.88 15.10 -4.26
CA ILE A 243 15.63 15.53 -5.43
C ILE A 243 16.98 16.15 -5.00
N GLY A 244 16.96 17.00 -3.96
CA GLY A 244 18.18 17.58 -3.36
C GLY A 244 19.16 16.54 -2.83
N GLU A 245 18.65 15.41 -2.34
CA GLU A 245 19.42 14.27 -1.88
C GLU A 245 19.84 13.29 -3.02
N GLY A 246 19.58 13.64 -4.27
CA GLY A 246 19.97 12.85 -5.44
C GLY A 246 19.07 11.66 -5.74
N ILE A 247 17.90 11.56 -5.11
CA ILE A 247 16.91 10.51 -5.39
C ILE A 247 16.15 10.88 -6.67
N SER A 248 16.05 9.94 -7.62
CA SER A 248 15.25 10.12 -8.83
C SER A 248 13.76 10.05 -8.51
N ILE A 249 13.11 11.22 -8.43
CA ILE A 249 11.69 11.39 -8.15
C ILE A 249 11.03 12.10 -9.33
N ARG A 250 9.79 11.75 -9.64
CA ARG A 250 8.95 12.48 -10.62
C ARG A 250 8.57 13.85 -10.02
N LYS A 251 8.74 14.90 -10.83
CA LYS A 251 8.27 16.27 -10.48
C LYS A 251 6.78 16.42 -10.69
#